data_1ce1507e1909787331d21e3ab40f00bd
#
_entry.id   1ce1507e1909787331d21e3ab40f00bd
#
_cell.length_a   1.000
_cell.length_b   1.000
_cell.length_c   1.000
_cell.angle_alpha   90.00
_cell.angle_beta   90.00
_cell.angle_gamma   90.00
#
_symmetry.space_group_name_H-M   'P 1'
#
loop_
_entity.id
_entity.type
_entity.pdbx_description
1 polymer ?
#
loop_
_entity_poly.entity_id
_entity_poly.type
_entity_poly.pdbx_seq_one_letter_code
_entity_poly.pdbx_strand_id
1 'polypeptide(L)'
;MKLHRHGVKVLFCCLLLLTGTLSAAAQTEQEADYTKYAGKIGPYAITLFINMRSYGEEDAGYYYYNDRPQTKFTLKMMENEPNPKGFNKVVLYEYSPKGNHTGTFKGIVEGRGDGFNGTFTNGRGKKYEFQLMQQY
;
A
#
# COMPACT_ATOMS: atom_id res chain seq x y z
N MET A 1 -14.87 -4.57 54.23
CA MET A 1 -13.56 -4.56 53.60
C MET A 1 -13.40 -5.57 52.46
N LYS A 2 -13.95 -6.76 52.55
CA LYS A 2 -13.84 -7.78 51.48
C LYS A 2 -14.65 -7.44 50.19
N LEU A 3 -15.69 -6.62 50.25
CA LEU A 3 -16.54 -6.24 49.13
C LEU A 3 -15.88 -5.23 48.15
N HIS A 4 -14.93 -4.43 48.62
CA HIS A 4 -14.23 -3.47 47.76
C HIS A 4 -13.19 -4.09 46.83
N ARG A 5 -12.65 -5.25 47.15
CA ARG A 5 -11.65 -5.94 46.32
C ARG A 5 -12.25 -6.62 45.09
N HIS A 6 -13.51 -7.02 45.14
CA HIS A 6 -14.16 -7.67 43.99
C HIS A 6 -14.62 -6.67 42.92
N GLY A 7 -14.98 -5.44 43.31
CA GLY A 7 -15.39 -4.40 42.36
C GLY A 7 -14.25 -3.89 41.47
N VAL A 8 -13.05 -3.81 42.01
CA VAL A 8 -11.87 -3.35 41.28
C VAL A 8 -11.43 -4.35 40.20
N LYS A 9 -11.55 -5.63 40.45
CA LYS A 9 -11.18 -6.67 39.46
C LYS A 9 -12.12 -6.70 38.26
N VAL A 10 -13.40 -6.45 38.44
CA VAL A 10 -14.41 -6.42 37.38
C VAL A 10 -14.21 -5.18 36.50
N LEU A 11 -13.86 -4.04 37.08
CA LEU A 11 -13.58 -2.81 36.34
C LEU A 11 -12.32 -2.96 35.45
N PHE A 12 -11.29 -3.65 35.92
CA PHE A 12 -10.05 -3.87 35.18
C PHE A 12 -10.25 -4.76 33.95
N CYS A 13 -11.08 -5.79 34.04
CA CYS A 13 -11.41 -6.66 32.91
C CYS A 13 -12.21 -5.93 31.81
N CYS A 14 -13.12 -5.02 32.18
CA CYS A 14 -13.88 -4.21 31.22
C CYS A 14 -13.00 -3.22 30.45
N LEU A 15 -11.97 -2.66 31.09
CA LEU A 15 -11.05 -1.73 30.46
C LEU A 15 -10.16 -2.41 29.41
N LEU A 16 -9.73 -3.65 29.65
CA LEU A 16 -8.92 -4.44 28.72
C LEU A 16 -9.71 -4.84 27.45
N LEU A 17 -10.99 -5.10 27.57
CA LEU A 17 -11.87 -5.42 26.43
C LEU A 17 -12.12 -4.20 25.52
N LEU A 18 -12.18 -3.00 26.07
CA LEU A 18 -12.36 -1.75 25.32
C LEU A 18 -11.13 -1.38 24.49
N THR A 19 -9.92 -1.61 24.98
CA THR A 19 -8.69 -1.33 24.25
C THR A 19 -8.47 -2.27 23.06
N GLY A 20 -8.87 -3.53 23.15
CA GLY A 20 -8.77 -4.49 22.04
C GLY A 20 -9.70 -4.15 20.86
N THR A 21 -10.89 -3.63 21.12
CA THR A 21 -11.87 -3.25 20.08
C THR A 21 -11.44 -2.01 19.29
N LEU A 22 -10.80 -1.03 19.93
CA LEU A 22 -10.30 0.18 19.27
C LEU A 22 -9.14 -0.10 18.30
N SER A 23 -8.27 -1.06 18.61
CA SER A 23 -7.16 -1.45 17.72
C SER A 23 -7.64 -2.12 16.44
N ALA A 24 -8.67 -2.94 16.48
CA ALA A 24 -9.25 -3.59 15.30
C ALA A 24 -9.95 -2.61 14.37
N ALA A 25 -10.66 -1.60 14.89
CA ALA A 25 -11.32 -0.55 14.10
C ALA A 25 -10.31 0.34 13.37
N ALA A 26 -9.18 0.68 14.00
CA ALA A 26 -8.11 1.48 13.38
C ALA A 26 -7.42 0.76 12.21
N GLN A 27 -7.22 -0.56 12.29
CA GLN A 27 -6.66 -1.37 11.20
C GLN A 27 -7.58 -1.44 9.99
N THR A 28 -8.89 -1.51 10.18
CA THR A 28 -9.89 -1.58 9.09
C THR A 28 -9.97 -0.25 8.32
N GLU A 29 -9.84 0.89 9.00
CA GLU A 29 -9.83 2.21 8.36
C GLU A 29 -8.59 2.42 7.49
N GLN A 30 -7.43 1.92 7.87
CA GLN A 30 -6.19 2.01 7.10
C GLN A 30 -6.26 1.23 5.78
N GLU A 31 -6.90 0.06 5.74
CA GLU A 31 -7.07 -0.73 4.53
C GLU A 31 -8.00 -0.07 3.50
N ALA A 32 -8.97 0.74 3.93
CA ALA A 32 -9.93 1.43 3.07
C ALA A 32 -9.31 2.55 2.22
N ASP A 33 -8.12 3.04 2.56
CA ASP A 33 -7.46 4.15 1.86
C ASP A 33 -6.67 3.73 0.62
N TYR A 34 -6.49 2.44 0.39
CA TYR A 34 -5.75 1.95 -0.77
C TYR A 34 -6.65 1.78 -1.99
N THR A 35 -6.15 2.25 -3.13
CA THR A 35 -6.69 1.88 -4.45
C THR A 35 -5.97 0.61 -4.92
N LYS A 36 -6.75 -0.38 -5.35
CA LYS A 36 -6.23 -1.66 -5.83
C LYS A 36 -6.08 -1.63 -7.35
N TYR A 37 -4.91 -2.03 -7.82
CA TYR A 37 -4.60 -2.24 -9.22
C TYR A 37 -4.19 -3.70 -9.46
N ALA A 38 -4.53 -4.23 -10.62
CA ALA A 38 -4.07 -5.53 -11.06
C ALA A 38 -3.59 -5.46 -12.52
N GLY A 39 -2.60 -6.25 -12.86
CA GLY A 39 -2.02 -6.30 -14.19
C GLY A 39 -0.69 -7.01 -14.21
N LYS A 40 0.25 -6.51 -15.00
CA LYS A 40 1.54 -7.18 -15.22
C LYS A 40 2.71 -6.21 -15.22
N ILE A 41 3.84 -6.70 -14.71
CA ILE A 41 5.18 -6.16 -15.01
C ILE A 41 5.81 -7.15 -16.00
N GLY A 42 5.99 -6.75 -17.26
CA GLY A 42 6.42 -7.69 -18.30
C GLY A 42 5.47 -8.89 -18.36
N PRO A 43 5.98 -10.13 -18.25
CA PRO A 43 5.13 -11.32 -18.24
C PRO A 43 4.54 -11.65 -16.85
N TYR A 44 4.92 -10.94 -15.78
CA TYR A 44 4.62 -11.30 -14.41
C TYR A 44 3.37 -10.60 -13.90
N ALA A 45 2.34 -11.36 -13.52
CA ALA A 45 1.10 -10.84 -12.94
C ALA A 45 1.35 -10.32 -11.52
N ILE A 46 0.83 -9.12 -11.23
CA ILE A 46 0.95 -8.47 -9.92
C ILE A 46 -0.40 -7.93 -9.45
N THR A 47 -0.49 -7.74 -8.13
CA THR A 47 -1.55 -6.97 -7.49
C THR A 47 -0.91 -5.88 -6.65
N LEU A 48 -1.35 -4.64 -6.84
CA LEU A 48 -0.75 -3.45 -6.25
C LEU A 48 -1.82 -2.64 -5.50
N PHE A 49 -1.46 -2.21 -4.30
CA PHE A 49 -2.29 -1.35 -3.45
C PHE A 49 -1.55 -0.05 -3.18
N ILE A 50 -2.17 1.07 -3.49
CA ILE A 50 -1.51 2.37 -3.41
C ILE A 50 -2.46 3.45 -2.88
N ASN A 51 -1.94 4.28 -1.98
CA ASN A 51 -2.57 5.52 -1.57
C ASN A 51 -1.91 6.67 -2.33
N MET A 52 -2.59 7.22 -3.31
CA MET A 52 -2.07 8.30 -4.16
C MET A 52 -1.90 9.63 -3.41
N ARG A 53 -2.36 9.73 -2.17
CA ARG A 53 -2.19 10.92 -1.31
C ARG A 53 -0.92 10.86 -0.48
N SER A 54 -0.33 9.68 -0.29
CA SER A 54 0.95 9.54 0.42
C SER A 54 2.09 10.06 -0.42
N TYR A 55 3.05 10.73 0.21
CA TYR A 55 4.18 11.35 -0.46
C TYR A 55 5.44 11.31 0.39
N GLY A 56 6.59 11.06 -0.25
CA GLY A 56 7.90 11.12 0.38
C GLY A 56 8.24 9.91 1.24
N GLU A 57 8.63 10.16 2.50
CA GLU A 57 9.17 9.15 3.42
C GLU A 57 8.13 8.11 3.89
N GLU A 58 6.84 8.42 3.82
CA GLU A 58 5.78 7.50 4.20
C GLU A 58 5.59 6.39 3.19
N ASP A 59 5.23 5.20 3.68
CA ASP A 59 4.85 4.10 2.81
C ASP A 59 3.53 4.42 2.12
N ALA A 60 3.56 4.47 0.79
CA ALA A 60 2.38 4.77 -0.02
C ALA A 60 1.54 3.52 -0.31
N GLY A 61 2.11 2.34 -0.15
CA GLY A 61 1.42 1.10 -0.41
C GLY A 61 2.37 -0.08 -0.53
N TYR A 62 1.89 -1.12 -1.21
CA TYR A 62 2.64 -2.35 -1.41
C TYR A 62 2.13 -3.10 -2.63
N TYR A 63 2.93 -4.05 -3.11
CA TYR A 63 2.49 -4.98 -4.14
C TYR A 63 3.09 -6.36 -3.93
N TYR A 64 2.56 -7.33 -4.62
CA TYR A 64 3.09 -8.69 -4.66
C TYR A 64 2.88 -9.30 -6.05
N TYR A 65 3.74 -10.23 -6.39
CA TYR A 65 3.53 -11.11 -7.53
C TYR A 65 2.46 -12.15 -7.19
N ASN A 66 1.52 -12.38 -8.10
CA ASN A 66 0.34 -13.21 -7.81
C ASN A 66 0.69 -14.67 -7.49
N ASP A 67 1.83 -15.17 -7.97
CA ASP A 67 2.34 -16.50 -7.63
C ASP A 67 3.04 -16.56 -6.26
N ARG A 68 3.30 -15.41 -5.63
CA ARG A 68 3.97 -15.29 -4.33
C ARG A 68 3.33 -14.19 -3.47
N PRO A 69 2.04 -14.30 -3.12
CA PRO A 69 1.32 -13.21 -2.47
C PRO A 69 1.77 -12.89 -1.04
N GLN A 70 2.50 -13.81 -0.40
CA GLN A 70 3.05 -13.60 0.93
C GLN A 70 4.31 -12.72 0.93
N THR A 71 5.00 -12.55 -0.22
CA THR A 71 6.16 -11.68 -0.33
C THR A 71 5.74 -10.31 -0.82
N LYS A 72 5.65 -9.35 0.11
CA LYS A 72 5.18 -7.99 -0.17
C LYS A 72 6.35 -7.03 -0.31
N PHE A 73 6.30 -6.23 -1.36
CA PHE A 73 7.22 -5.12 -1.61
C PHE A 73 6.54 -3.82 -1.23
N THR A 74 7.22 -3.01 -0.43
CA THR A 74 6.71 -1.71 0.00
C THR A 74 6.97 -0.65 -1.07
N LEU A 75 6.04 0.27 -1.24
CA LEU A 75 6.12 1.35 -2.22
C LEU A 75 6.18 2.71 -1.53
N LYS A 76 7.07 3.58 -2.02
CA LYS A 76 7.10 4.99 -1.63
C LYS A 76 6.84 5.89 -2.82
N MET A 77 6.00 6.90 -2.63
CA MET A 77 5.65 7.88 -3.66
C MET A 77 6.74 8.94 -3.72
N MET A 78 7.54 8.93 -4.78
CA MET A 78 8.62 9.88 -4.99
C MET A 78 8.21 11.07 -5.83
N GLU A 79 7.24 10.86 -6.72
CA GLU A 79 6.74 11.90 -7.61
C GLU A 79 5.26 11.61 -7.94
N ASN A 80 4.43 12.63 -7.87
CA ASN A 80 3.04 12.57 -8.30
C ASN A 80 2.67 13.96 -8.84
N GLU A 81 2.93 14.18 -10.12
CA GLU A 81 2.74 15.47 -10.76
C GLU A 81 1.52 15.46 -11.67
N PRO A 82 0.54 16.36 -11.44
CA PRO A 82 -0.58 16.50 -12.34
C PRO A 82 -0.13 17.13 -13.68
N ASN A 83 -0.70 16.61 -14.76
CA ASN A 83 -0.50 17.13 -16.10
C ASN A 83 -1.75 17.91 -16.52
N PRO A 84 -1.62 19.03 -17.29
CA PRO A 84 -2.78 19.78 -17.78
C PRO A 84 -3.77 18.97 -18.62
N LYS A 85 -3.33 17.83 -19.18
CA LYS A 85 -4.19 16.92 -19.96
C LYS A 85 -4.98 15.92 -19.13
N GLY A 86 -4.92 16.02 -17.77
CA GLY A 86 -5.66 15.15 -16.88
C GLY A 86 -4.95 13.84 -16.50
N PHE A 87 -3.65 13.74 -16.77
CA PHE A 87 -2.82 12.61 -16.36
C PHE A 87 -1.93 12.99 -15.19
N ASN A 88 -1.58 12.02 -14.35
CA ASN A 88 -0.57 12.20 -13.32
C ASN A 88 0.67 11.40 -13.65
N LYS A 89 1.83 12.06 -13.64
CA LYS A 89 3.13 11.41 -13.73
C LYS A 89 3.51 10.91 -12.34
N VAL A 90 3.71 9.60 -12.20
CA VAL A 90 3.94 8.95 -10.91
C VAL A 90 5.25 8.18 -10.93
N VAL A 91 6.06 8.37 -9.90
CA VAL A 91 7.27 7.61 -9.65
C VAL A 91 7.16 6.94 -8.28
N LEU A 92 7.27 5.61 -8.26
CA LEU A 92 7.26 4.80 -7.04
C LEU A 92 8.59 4.10 -6.88
N TYR A 93 9.17 4.15 -5.68
CA TYR A 93 10.29 3.32 -5.30
C TYR A 93 9.79 2.05 -4.63
N GLU A 94 10.31 0.92 -5.09
CA GLU A 94 10.08 -0.40 -4.50
C GLU A 94 11.14 -0.72 -3.47
N TYR A 95 10.70 -1.21 -2.32
CA TYR A 95 11.59 -1.71 -1.27
C TYR A 95 11.28 -3.18 -1.00
N SER A 96 12.33 -3.99 -0.94
CA SER A 96 12.22 -5.40 -0.56
C SER A 96 11.74 -5.55 0.88
N PRO A 97 11.30 -6.76 1.31
CA PRO A 97 11.00 -7.02 2.72
C PRO A 97 12.15 -6.70 3.69
N LYS A 98 13.39 -6.72 3.21
CA LYS A 98 14.59 -6.32 3.98
C LYS A 98 14.82 -4.81 4.03
N GLY A 99 14.02 -4.00 3.32
CA GLY A 99 14.12 -2.55 3.31
C GLY A 99 15.10 -1.97 2.31
N ASN A 100 15.58 -2.73 1.33
CA ASN A 100 16.47 -2.26 0.26
C ASN A 100 15.65 -1.75 -0.92
N HIS A 101 16.07 -0.63 -1.52
CA HIS A 101 15.50 -0.14 -2.78
C HIS A 101 15.88 -1.09 -3.92
N THR A 102 14.91 -1.80 -4.45
CA THR A 102 15.11 -2.87 -5.44
C THR A 102 14.45 -2.61 -6.78
N GLY A 103 13.70 -1.55 -6.93
CA GLY A 103 13.06 -1.23 -8.20
C GLY A 103 12.40 0.14 -8.21
N THR A 104 12.02 0.58 -9.41
CA THR A 104 11.39 1.88 -9.64
C THR A 104 10.30 1.75 -10.70
N PHE A 105 9.09 2.18 -10.35
CA PHE A 105 7.99 2.35 -11.29
C PHE A 105 7.97 3.80 -11.76
N LYS A 106 8.02 4.02 -13.06
CA LYS A 106 7.79 5.34 -13.68
C LYS A 106 6.66 5.22 -14.66
N GLY A 107 5.56 5.91 -14.41
CA GLY A 107 4.40 5.76 -15.26
C GLY A 107 3.42 6.90 -15.15
N ILE A 108 2.31 6.70 -15.82
CA ILE A 108 1.22 7.65 -15.92
C ILE A 108 -0.05 7.02 -15.39
N VAL A 109 -0.69 7.71 -14.45
CA VAL A 109 -2.04 7.40 -14.01
C VAL A 109 -3.00 8.23 -14.84
N GLU A 110 -3.95 7.55 -15.49
CA GLU A 110 -4.97 8.19 -16.30
C GLU A 110 -5.91 9.04 -15.45
N GLY A 111 -6.51 10.08 -16.06
CA GLY A 111 -7.23 11.14 -15.36
C GLY A 111 -8.39 10.69 -14.46
N ARG A 112 -8.97 9.51 -14.69
CA ARG A 112 -9.96 8.88 -13.82
C ARG A 112 -9.38 7.89 -12.82
N GLY A 113 -8.05 7.67 -12.85
CA GLY A 113 -7.38 6.68 -12.01
C GLY A 113 -7.53 5.23 -12.47
N ASP A 114 -8.13 4.98 -13.62
CA ASP A 114 -8.43 3.64 -14.09
C ASP A 114 -7.20 2.84 -14.51
N GLY A 115 -6.25 3.48 -15.16
CA GLY A 115 -5.03 2.85 -15.64
C GLY A 115 -3.77 3.46 -15.04
N PHE A 116 -2.79 2.61 -14.77
CA PHE A 116 -1.43 3.01 -14.38
C PHE A 116 -0.43 2.22 -15.22
N ASN A 117 0.25 2.89 -16.14
CA ASN A 117 1.09 2.27 -17.15
C ASN A 117 2.44 2.98 -17.23
N GLY A 118 3.48 2.22 -17.51
CA GLY A 118 4.82 2.79 -17.67
C GLY A 118 5.94 1.76 -17.71
N THR A 119 7.07 2.13 -17.14
CA THR A 119 8.29 1.31 -17.10
C THR A 119 8.70 1.00 -15.67
N PHE A 120 8.95 -0.28 -15.41
CA PHE A 120 9.57 -0.76 -14.19
C PHE A 120 11.04 -1.07 -14.46
N THR A 121 11.93 -0.52 -13.64
CA THR A 121 13.37 -0.78 -13.69
C THR A 121 13.78 -1.54 -12.42
N ASN A 122 14.36 -2.73 -12.57
CA ASN A 122 14.82 -3.50 -11.40
C ASN A 122 16.20 -3.04 -10.92
N GLY A 123 16.69 -3.61 -9.83
CA GLY A 123 17.97 -3.24 -9.21
C GLY A 123 19.20 -3.50 -10.10
N ARG A 124 19.06 -4.29 -11.17
CA ARG A 124 20.11 -4.54 -12.15
C ARG A 124 20.02 -3.61 -13.36
N GLY A 125 19.08 -2.66 -13.36
CA GLY A 125 18.85 -1.75 -14.49
C GLY A 125 18.04 -2.34 -15.62
N LYS A 126 17.50 -3.55 -15.48
CA LYS A 126 16.65 -4.15 -16.49
C LYS A 126 15.27 -3.51 -16.46
N LYS A 127 14.74 -3.17 -17.65
CA LYS A 127 13.48 -2.49 -17.82
C LYS A 127 12.40 -3.43 -18.35
N TYR A 128 11.20 -3.28 -17.77
CA TYR A 128 9.99 -3.98 -18.19
C TYR A 128 8.88 -2.95 -18.35
N GLU A 129 8.01 -3.16 -19.31
CA GLU A 129 6.76 -2.42 -19.35
C GLU A 129 5.81 -2.96 -18.30
N PHE A 130 5.04 -2.06 -17.64
CA PHE A 130 3.95 -2.48 -16.77
C PHE A 130 2.64 -1.85 -17.22
N GLN A 131 1.57 -2.61 -17.06
CA GLN A 131 0.21 -2.18 -17.35
C GLN A 131 -0.71 -2.67 -16.24
N LEU A 132 -1.32 -1.72 -15.53
CA LEU A 132 -2.19 -1.99 -14.39
C LEU A 132 -3.54 -1.31 -14.58
N MET A 133 -4.60 -1.99 -14.18
CA MET A 133 -5.96 -1.47 -14.19
C MET A 133 -6.53 -1.48 -12.79
N GLN A 134 -7.25 -0.41 -12.44
CA GLN A 134 -7.93 -0.31 -11.16
C GLN A 134 -9.00 -1.39 -11.03
N GLN A 135 -9.06 -1.99 -9.86
CA GLN A 135 -10.07 -2.99 -9.47
C GLN A 135 -11.08 -2.34 -8.53
N TYR A 136 -12.37 -2.55 -8.81
CA TYR A 136 -13.49 -2.02 -8.02
C TYR A 136 -14.15 -3.11 -7.18
#